data_ab78bd29cfc72679ff3e25346b0b18b6
#
_entry.id   ab78bd29cfc72679ff3e25346b0b18b6
#
_cell.length_a   1.000
_cell.length_b   1.000
_cell.length_c   1.000
_cell.angle_alpha   90.00
_cell.angle_beta   90.00
_cell.angle_gamma   90.00
#
_symmetry.space_group_name_H-M   'P 1'
#
loop_
_entity.id
_entity.type
_entity.pdbx_description
1 polymer ?
#
loop_
_entity_poly.entity_id
_entity_poly.type
_entity_poly.pdbx_seq_one_letter_code
_entity_poly.pdbx_strand_id
1 'polypeptide(L)'
;MEELIRELIDSINNLNKFSWSDAISILSLIGAWITIIILIKDKMESKRPYLQITFELVRDNLTCVVLRNVGNVPFEIKKLNLDRDFVNQLPERERFGLVDNKMNNIKIFPGKQWILCLEVIIPEILKNYEIKNLKIEYTYSKLGKRKKYNESTDIDFTQYSRMLVYVSEIDELKNENKKIEKELKNINKEVKNIRATWC
;
A
#
# COMPACT_ATOMS: atom_id res chain seq x y z
N MET A 1 -75.68 14.47 15.35
CA MET A 1 -75.21 13.17 14.76
C MET A 1 -74.87 13.28 13.26
N GLU A 2 -75.72 13.90 12.47
CA GLU A 2 -75.42 14.07 11.01
C GLU A 2 -74.19 14.94 10.73
N GLU A 3 -73.96 15.98 11.54
CA GLU A 3 -72.81 16.85 11.40
C GLU A 3 -71.48 16.11 11.67
N LEU A 4 -71.42 15.29 12.68
CA LEU A 4 -70.30 14.42 13.02
C LEU A 4 -70.03 13.38 11.94
N ILE A 5 -71.03 12.83 11.30
CA ILE A 5 -70.91 11.88 10.20
C ILE A 5 -70.38 12.58 8.97
N ARG A 6 -70.76 13.79 8.65
CA ARG A 6 -70.26 14.61 7.59
C ARG A 6 -68.77 14.95 7.79
N GLU A 7 -68.36 15.40 8.99
CA GLU A 7 -66.96 15.66 9.33
C GLU A 7 -66.11 14.41 9.20
N LEU A 8 -66.60 13.25 9.60
CA LEU A 8 -65.91 11.99 9.47
C LEU A 8 -65.75 11.56 8.00
N ILE A 9 -66.80 11.74 7.19
CA ILE A 9 -66.74 11.48 5.74
C ILE A 9 -65.79 12.43 5.05
N ASP A 10 -65.79 13.72 5.39
CA ASP A 10 -64.86 14.69 4.84
C ASP A 10 -63.40 14.43 5.28
N SER A 11 -63.21 13.98 6.53
CA SER A 11 -61.89 13.56 7.01
C SER A 11 -61.38 12.31 6.30
N ILE A 12 -62.24 11.31 6.07
CA ILE A 12 -61.89 10.09 5.32
C ILE A 12 -61.63 10.41 3.84
N ASN A 13 -62.43 11.29 3.21
CA ASN A 13 -62.22 11.72 1.85
C ASN A 13 -60.95 12.56 1.70
N ASN A 14 -60.56 13.32 2.72
CA ASN A 14 -59.28 14.03 2.74
C ASN A 14 -58.07 13.09 2.94
N LEU A 15 -58.23 12.03 3.73
CA LEU A 15 -57.20 10.99 3.85
C LEU A 15 -56.99 10.19 2.55
N ASN A 16 -58.05 10.11 1.72
CA ASN A 16 -57.99 9.34 0.47
C ASN A 16 -57.51 10.16 -0.75
N LYS A 17 -57.19 11.44 -0.56
CA LYS A 17 -56.58 12.29 -1.58
C LYS A 17 -55.03 12.19 -1.53
N PHE A 18 -54.49 11.00 -1.74
CA PHE A 18 -53.10 10.86 -2.02
C PHE A 18 -52.80 11.53 -3.38
N SER A 19 -52.30 12.74 -3.29
CA SER A 19 -51.95 13.52 -4.48
C SER A 19 -50.69 13.00 -5.13
N TRP A 20 -50.60 13.06 -6.43
CA TRP A 20 -49.31 12.83 -7.16
C TRP A 20 -48.19 13.69 -6.60
N SER A 21 -48.47 14.87 -6.09
CA SER A 21 -47.53 15.74 -5.40
C SER A 21 -46.95 15.10 -4.14
N ASP A 22 -47.76 14.39 -3.36
CA ASP A 22 -47.29 13.69 -2.14
C ASP A 22 -46.43 12.48 -2.50
N ALA A 23 -46.78 11.77 -3.58
CA ALA A 23 -45.98 10.67 -4.08
C ALA A 23 -44.58 11.15 -4.55
N ILE A 24 -44.53 12.26 -5.27
CA ILE A 24 -43.25 12.86 -5.71
C ILE A 24 -42.43 13.34 -4.51
N SER A 25 -43.08 13.94 -3.50
CA SER A 25 -42.41 14.40 -2.28
C SER A 25 -41.80 13.24 -1.48
N ILE A 26 -42.55 12.15 -1.32
CA ILE A 26 -42.05 10.94 -0.64
C ILE A 26 -40.86 10.33 -1.44
N LEU A 27 -40.99 10.24 -2.75
CA LEU A 27 -39.93 9.72 -3.60
C LEU A 27 -38.64 10.57 -3.53
N SER A 28 -38.79 11.88 -3.52
CA SER A 28 -37.70 12.85 -3.34
C SER A 28 -37.03 12.68 -1.98
N LEU A 29 -37.81 12.48 -0.91
CA LEU A 29 -37.29 12.25 0.44
C LEU A 29 -36.46 10.93 0.49
N ILE A 30 -37.00 9.87 -0.11
CA ILE A 30 -36.28 8.58 -0.20
C ILE A 30 -34.97 8.74 -0.97
N GLY A 31 -34.98 9.46 -2.12
CA GLY A 31 -33.79 9.76 -2.90
C GLY A 31 -32.73 10.53 -2.09
N ALA A 32 -33.18 11.53 -1.31
CA ALA A 32 -32.29 12.30 -0.44
C ALA A 32 -31.65 11.40 0.65
N TRP A 33 -32.42 10.52 1.27
CA TRP A 33 -31.90 9.58 2.27
C TRP A 33 -30.88 8.59 1.68
N ILE A 34 -31.15 8.04 0.51
CA ILE A 34 -30.20 7.17 -0.20
C ILE A 34 -28.89 7.91 -0.47
N THR A 35 -28.97 9.14 -0.95
CA THR A 35 -27.79 9.98 -1.21
C THR A 35 -26.98 10.23 0.05
N ILE A 36 -27.63 10.55 1.18
CA ILE A 36 -26.96 10.74 2.47
C ILE A 36 -26.26 9.46 2.93
N ILE A 37 -26.90 8.30 2.79
CA ILE A 37 -26.31 7.00 3.17
C ILE A 37 -25.06 6.73 2.33
N ILE A 38 -25.10 6.96 1.00
CA ILE A 38 -23.97 6.79 0.10
C ILE A 38 -22.81 7.72 0.51
N LEU A 39 -23.11 9.01 0.75
CA LEU A 39 -22.09 9.99 1.17
C LEU A 39 -21.43 9.63 2.50
N ILE A 40 -22.21 9.11 3.46
CA ILE A 40 -21.67 8.66 4.74
C ILE A 40 -20.76 7.44 4.52
N LYS A 41 -21.17 6.49 3.67
CA LYS A 41 -20.38 5.30 3.36
C LYS A 41 -19.05 5.68 2.68
N ASP A 42 -19.09 6.53 1.67
CA ASP A 42 -17.89 7.02 0.97
C ASP A 42 -16.95 7.77 1.92
N LYS A 43 -17.50 8.61 2.79
CA LYS A 43 -16.73 9.31 3.82
C LYS A 43 -16.11 8.33 4.84
N MET A 44 -16.78 7.24 5.16
CA MET A 44 -16.23 6.20 6.03
C MET A 44 -15.14 5.40 5.34
N GLU A 45 -15.30 5.09 4.07
CA GLU A 45 -14.29 4.39 3.27
C GLU A 45 -13.05 5.26 3.05
N SER A 46 -13.20 6.55 2.75
CA SER A 46 -12.07 7.48 2.62
C SER A 46 -11.24 7.64 3.90
N LYS A 47 -11.83 7.31 5.06
CA LYS A 47 -11.16 7.28 6.36
C LYS A 47 -10.62 5.90 6.75
N ARG A 48 -10.77 4.90 5.88
CA ARG A 48 -10.14 3.59 6.06
C ARG A 48 -8.64 3.72 5.83
N PRO A 49 -7.81 3.14 6.67
CA PRO A 49 -6.40 3.00 6.36
C PRO A 49 -6.22 1.98 5.25
N TYR A 50 -5.30 2.23 4.32
CA TYR A 50 -4.96 1.31 3.25
C TYR A 50 -3.48 1.02 3.30
N LEU A 51 -3.15 -0.21 3.64
CA LEU A 51 -1.80 -0.74 3.59
C LEU A 51 -1.60 -1.44 2.24
N GLN A 52 -0.65 -0.96 1.48
CA GLN A 52 -0.15 -1.61 0.28
C GLN A 52 1.18 -2.28 0.61
N ILE A 53 1.29 -3.56 0.27
CA ILE A 53 2.55 -4.29 0.33
C ILE A 53 2.99 -4.56 -1.09
N THR A 54 4.20 -4.09 -1.41
CA THR A 54 4.82 -4.28 -2.72
C THR A 54 6.20 -4.87 -2.54
N PHE A 55 6.67 -5.49 -3.61
CA PHE A 55 8.03 -5.91 -3.75
C PHE A 55 8.79 -4.86 -4.58
N GLU A 56 9.95 -4.44 -4.09
CA GLU A 56 10.80 -3.46 -4.77
C GLU A 56 12.27 -3.90 -4.68
N LEU A 57 13.02 -3.62 -5.73
CA LEU A 57 14.48 -3.76 -5.72
C LEU A 57 15.08 -2.43 -5.28
N VAL A 58 15.80 -2.43 -4.17
CA VAL A 58 16.43 -1.24 -3.61
C VAL A 58 17.95 -1.45 -3.67
N ARG A 59 18.69 -0.46 -4.14
CA ARG A 59 20.17 -0.46 -4.22
C ARG A 59 20.77 -1.81 -4.61
N ASP A 60 21.35 -1.88 -5.79
CA ASP A 60 22.13 -3.01 -6.27
C ASP A 60 21.44 -4.40 -6.22
N ASN A 61 20.11 -4.40 -6.50
CA ASN A 61 19.26 -5.59 -6.56
C ASN A 61 18.87 -6.22 -5.22
N LEU A 62 18.96 -5.50 -4.10
CA LEU A 62 18.42 -5.98 -2.83
C LEU A 62 16.90 -6.13 -2.89
N THR A 63 16.45 -7.33 -2.59
CA THR A 63 15.04 -7.69 -2.50
C THR A 63 14.42 -7.08 -1.24
N CYS A 64 13.48 -6.18 -1.41
CA CYS A 64 12.81 -5.51 -0.30
C CYS A 64 11.30 -5.64 -0.41
N VAL A 65 10.66 -5.89 0.73
CA VAL A 65 9.21 -5.78 0.90
C VAL A 65 8.91 -4.38 1.44
N VAL A 66 8.12 -3.62 0.69
CA VAL A 66 7.78 -2.25 1.03
C VAL A 66 6.34 -2.18 1.51
N LEU A 67 6.14 -1.73 2.74
CA LEU A 67 4.84 -1.50 3.34
C LEU A 67 4.52 -0.02 3.26
N ARG A 68 3.59 0.36 2.40
CA ARG A 68 3.25 1.75 2.11
C ARG A 68 1.85 2.10 2.60
N ASN A 69 1.71 3.24 3.25
CA ASN A 69 0.40 3.79 3.54
C ASN A 69 -0.09 4.61 2.34
N VAL A 70 -0.99 4.02 1.55
CA VAL A 70 -1.63 4.69 0.41
C VAL A 70 -2.96 5.34 0.78
N GLY A 71 -3.39 5.18 2.03
CA GLY A 71 -4.59 5.83 2.56
C GLY A 71 -4.33 7.23 3.12
N ASN A 72 -5.41 7.92 3.46
CA ASN A 72 -5.38 9.29 3.99
C ASN A 72 -5.26 9.35 5.52
N VAL A 73 -5.17 8.22 6.21
CA VAL A 73 -5.14 8.17 7.67
C VAL A 73 -3.97 7.34 8.17
N PRO A 74 -3.34 7.72 9.29
CA PRO A 74 -2.28 6.93 9.87
C PRO A 74 -2.82 5.60 10.43
N PHE A 75 -2.01 4.56 10.35
CA PHE A 75 -2.34 3.26 10.92
C PHE A 75 -1.14 2.66 11.66
N GLU A 76 -1.45 1.63 12.41
CA GLU A 76 -0.50 0.83 13.16
C GLU A 76 -0.64 -0.64 12.76
N ILE A 77 0.43 -1.24 12.32
CA ILE A 77 0.52 -2.69 12.08
C ILE A 77 0.65 -3.36 13.44
N LYS A 78 -0.38 -4.12 13.82
CA LYS A 78 -0.42 -4.85 15.09
C LYS A 78 0.31 -6.17 15.03
N LYS A 79 0.32 -6.81 13.87
CA LYS A 79 0.94 -8.08 13.62
C LYS A 79 1.35 -8.17 12.15
N LEU A 80 2.57 -8.58 11.90
CA LEU A 80 3.08 -8.89 10.58
C LEU A 80 3.75 -10.27 10.66
N ASN A 81 3.20 -11.23 9.93
CA ASN A 81 3.72 -12.59 9.85
C ASN A 81 4.17 -12.85 8.42
N LEU A 82 5.41 -13.25 8.28
CA LEU A 82 5.96 -13.82 7.07
C LEU A 82 5.83 -15.34 7.12
N ASP A 83 5.65 -15.96 5.98
CA ASP A 83 5.64 -17.41 5.86
C ASP A 83 6.94 -18.01 6.41
N ARG A 84 6.80 -18.90 7.40
CA ARG A 84 7.95 -19.52 8.06
C ARG A 84 8.76 -20.39 7.13
N ASP A 85 8.11 -21.10 6.21
CA ASP A 85 8.78 -22.02 5.31
C ASP A 85 9.66 -21.26 4.32
N PHE A 86 9.21 -20.10 3.83
CA PHE A 86 10.05 -19.20 3.06
C PHE A 86 11.19 -18.61 3.91
N VAL A 87 10.87 -18.08 5.10
CA VAL A 87 11.86 -17.43 5.98
C VAL A 87 12.96 -18.40 6.42
N ASN A 88 12.63 -19.68 6.61
CA ASN A 88 13.61 -20.70 6.99
C ASN A 88 14.66 -20.99 5.90
N GLN A 89 14.39 -20.62 4.64
CA GLN A 89 15.35 -20.76 3.55
C GLN A 89 16.32 -19.55 3.46
N LEU A 90 15.98 -18.43 4.10
CA LEU A 90 16.86 -17.27 4.16
C LEU A 90 18.14 -17.56 4.95
N PRO A 91 19.25 -16.86 4.70
CA PRO A 91 20.46 -16.94 5.51
C PRO A 91 20.15 -16.71 6.99
N GLU A 92 20.86 -17.40 7.88
CA GLU A 92 20.59 -17.38 9.32
C GLU A 92 20.61 -15.97 9.92
N ARG A 93 21.51 -15.12 9.45
CA ARG A 93 21.62 -13.71 9.86
C ARG A 93 20.32 -12.94 9.61
N GLU A 94 19.64 -13.21 8.49
CA GLU A 94 18.44 -12.50 8.06
C GLU A 94 17.18 -12.99 8.79
N ARG A 95 17.16 -14.26 9.19
CA ARG A 95 16.02 -14.86 9.91
C ARG A 95 15.77 -14.18 11.25
N PHE A 96 16.82 -13.74 11.94
CA PHE A 96 16.76 -13.26 13.33
C PHE A 96 15.77 -12.09 13.55
N GLY A 97 15.59 -11.21 12.56
CA GLY A 97 14.63 -10.10 12.64
C GLY A 97 13.21 -10.45 12.18
N LEU A 98 13.08 -11.51 11.38
CA LEU A 98 11.84 -11.86 10.67
C LEU A 98 10.99 -12.88 11.41
N VAL A 99 11.61 -13.84 12.13
CA VAL A 99 10.91 -14.95 12.80
C VAL A 99 10.33 -14.55 14.16
N ASP A 100 10.96 -13.65 14.88
CA ASP A 100 10.67 -13.40 16.30
C ASP A 100 9.47 -12.46 16.58
N ASN A 101 8.55 -12.25 15.66
CA ASN A 101 7.38 -11.36 15.87
C ASN A 101 7.73 -9.94 16.37
N LYS A 102 8.98 -9.49 16.21
CA LYS A 102 9.42 -8.14 16.62
C LYS A 102 8.85 -7.04 15.75
N MET A 103 8.19 -7.41 14.62
CA MET A 103 7.57 -6.48 13.68
C MET A 103 6.14 -6.11 14.10
N ASN A 104 5.96 -5.83 15.39
CA ASN A 104 4.67 -5.42 15.94
C ASN A 104 4.67 -3.91 16.23
N ASN A 105 3.48 -3.31 16.18
CA ASN A 105 3.24 -1.92 16.55
C ASN A 105 3.98 -0.89 15.67
N ILE A 106 4.17 -1.22 14.38
CA ILE A 106 4.77 -0.31 13.40
C ILE A 106 3.73 0.71 12.98
N LYS A 107 4.04 2.02 13.17
CA LYS A 107 3.15 3.12 12.80
C LYS A 107 3.58 3.69 11.47
N ILE A 108 2.65 3.76 10.50
CA ILE A 108 2.92 4.31 9.18
C ILE A 108 1.93 5.44 8.90
N PHE A 109 2.47 6.64 8.67
CA PHE A 109 1.69 7.83 8.35
C PHE A 109 1.35 7.88 6.85
N PRO A 110 0.33 8.63 6.44
CA PRO A 110 -0.03 8.79 5.03
C PRO A 110 1.17 9.17 4.16
N GLY A 111 1.31 8.49 3.01
CA GLY A 111 2.41 8.71 2.07
C GLY A 111 3.80 8.25 2.57
N LYS A 112 3.89 7.67 3.78
CA LYS A 112 5.13 7.09 4.29
C LYS A 112 5.16 5.59 4.08
N GLN A 113 6.38 5.05 4.05
CA GLN A 113 6.64 3.63 3.85
C GLN A 113 7.60 3.10 4.90
N TRP A 114 7.52 1.80 5.13
CA TRP A 114 8.47 1.02 5.90
C TRP A 114 9.03 -0.07 4.99
N ILE A 115 10.34 -0.26 5.00
CA ILE A 115 11.05 -1.14 4.09
C ILE A 115 11.65 -2.28 4.89
N LEU A 116 11.34 -3.51 4.49
CA LEU A 116 11.90 -4.73 5.00
C LEU A 116 12.80 -5.34 3.93
N CYS A 117 14.09 -5.28 4.12
CA CYS A 117 15.05 -5.91 3.20
C CYS A 117 15.20 -7.40 3.57
N LEU A 118 15.18 -8.26 2.54
CA LEU A 118 15.40 -9.70 2.70
C LEU A 118 16.89 -10.06 2.53
N GLU A 119 17.73 -9.09 2.15
CA GLU A 119 19.19 -9.21 1.89
C GLU A 119 19.60 -10.35 0.94
N VAL A 120 18.64 -10.81 0.13
CA VAL A 120 18.81 -11.86 -0.88
C VAL A 120 18.49 -11.29 -2.24
N ILE A 121 19.16 -11.73 -3.27
CA ILE A 121 18.88 -11.33 -4.66
C ILE A 121 17.91 -12.31 -5.32
N ILE A 122 17.06 -11.83 -6.23
CA ILE A 122 16.07 -12.69 -6.90
C ILE A 122 16.70 -13.90 -7.59
N PRO A 123 17.82 -13.81 -8.35
CA PRO A 123 18.44 -14.97 -8.97
C PRO A 123 18.79 -16.09 -7.97
N GLU A 124 19.16 -15.72 -6.75
CA GLU A 124 19.46 -16.65 -5.69
C GLU A 124 18.18 -17.35 -5.17
N ILE A 125 17.11 -16.59 -4.96
CA ILE A 125 15.80 -17.14 -4.61
C ILE A 125 15.32 -18.13 -5.68
N LEU A 126 15.42 -17.76 -6.96
CA LEU A 126 14.93 -18.59 -8.06
C LEU A 126 15.73 -19.88 -8.23
N LYS A 127 17.04 -19.85 -7.97
CA LYS A 127 17.95 -20.97 -8.16
C LYS A 127 18.02 -21.90 -6.96
N ASN A 128 18.06 -21.36 -5.76
CA ASN A 128 18.44 -22.09 -4.56
C ASN A 128 17.26 -22.39 -3.62
N TYR A 129 16.12 -21.69 -3.76
CA TYR A 129 14.99 -21.84 -2.85
C TYR A 129 13.95 -22.77 -3.44
N GLU A 130 13.43 -23.68 -2.62
CA GLU A 130 12.31 -24.54 -2.99
C GLU A 130 11.02 -23.74 -3.07
N ILE A 131 10.77 -22.89 -2.06
CA ILE A 131 9.59 -22.03 -1.97
C ILE A 131 9.95 -20.66 -2.55
N LYS A 132 9.32 -20.31 -3.65
CA LYS A 132 9.51 -19.05 -4.39
C LYS A 132 8.40 -18.04 -4.18
N ASN A 133 7.48 -18.36 -3.27
CA ASN A 133 6.33 -17.55 -2.89
C ASN A 133 6.51 -17.10 -1.45
N LEU A 134 6.40 -15.79 -1.21
CA LEU A 134 6.38 -15.23 0.14
C LEU A 134 4.97 -14.80 0.48
N LYS A 135 4.30 -15.56 1.34
CA LYS A 135 3.02 -15.17 1.90
C LYS A 135 3.24 -14.28 3.12
N ILE A 136 2.54 -13.14 3.13
CA ILE A 136 2.59 -12.16 4.21
C ILE A 136 1.18 -11.98 4.76
N GLU A 137 0.98 -12.33 6.01
CA GLU A 137 -0.28 -12.10 6.74
C GLU A 137 -0.10 -10.93 7.70
N TYR A 138 -1.02 -9.98 7.65
CA TYR A 138 -0.89 -8.79 8.46
C TYR A 138 -2.22 -8.33 9.07
N THR A 139 -2.10 -7.81 10.28
CA THR A 139 -3.21 -7.19 11.00
C THR A 139 -2.85 -5.75 11.29
N TYR A 140 -3.69 -4.83 10.87
CA TYR A 140 -3.47 -3.41 11.12
C TYR A 140 -4.76 -2.73 11.59
N SER A 141 -4.61 -1.57 12.20
CA SER A 141 -5.73 -0.76 12.68
C SER A 141 -5.45 0.71 12.46
N LYS A 142 -6.49 1.51 12.27
CA LYS A 142 -6.34 2.98 12.33
C LYS A 142 -5.76 3.37 13.70
N LEU A 143 -4.79 4.27 13.69
CA LEU A 143 -4.13 4.74 14.91
C LEU A 143 -5.17 5.24 15.92
N GLY A 144 -5.11 4.71 17.17
CA GLY A 144 -6.05 5.05 18.23
C GLY A 144 -7.46 4.44 18.11
N LYS A 145 -7.70 3.50 17.17
CA LYS A 145 -8.99 2.81 17.03
C LYS A 145 -8.84 1.30 17.26
N ARG A 146 -9.95 0.68 17.76
CA ARG A 146 -10.00 -0.75 18.07
C ARG A 146 -10.29 -1.64 16.85
N LYS A 147 -10.90 -1.08 15.79
CA LYS A 147 -11.23 -1.86 14.58
C LYS A 147 -9.97 -2.33 13.90
N LYS A 148 -9.84 -3.64 13.73
CA LYS A 148 -8.71 -4.31 13.08
C LYS A 148 -9.10 -4.73 11.66
N TYR A 149 -8.12 -4.73 10.76
CA TYR A 149 -8.21 -5.24 9.42
C TYR A 149 -7.19 -6.37 9.31
N ASN A 150 -7.63 -7.54 8.84
CA ASN A 150 -6.79 -8.71 8.63
C ASN A 150 -6.75 -8.96 7.13
N GLU A 151 -5.57 -8.95 6.57
CA GLU A 151 -5.35 -9.12 5.15
C GLU A 151 -4.11 -9.99 4.93
N SER A 152 -3.97 -10.51 3.72
CA SER A 152 -2.79 -11.27 3.29
C SER A 152 -2.41 -10.88 1.87
N THR A 153 -1.13 -10.99 1.58
CA THR A 153 -0.55 -10.74 0.26
C THR A 153 0.46 -11.83 -0.04
N ASP A 154 0.46 -12.30 -1.28
CA ASP A 154 1.44 -13.26 -1.78
C ASP A 154 2.36 -12.57 -2.80
N ILE A 155 3.66 -12.74 -2.63
CA ILE A 155 4.68 -12.28 -3.56
C ILE A 155 5.30 -13.51 -4.22
N ASP A 156 5.00 -13.70 -5.50
CA ASP A 156 5.58 -14.76 -6.30
C ASP A 156 6.83 -14.25 -7.02
N PHE A 157 7.99 -14.65 -6.55
CA PHE A 157 9.28 -14.23 -7.13
C PHE A 157 9.53 -14.75 -8.54
N THR A 158 8.82 -15.79 -8.97
CA THR A 158 8.96 -16.33 -10.34
C THR A 158 8.52 -15.31 -11.40
N GLN A 159 7.54 -14.46 -11.06
CA GLN A 159 7.05 -13.41 -11.95
C GLN A 159 8.12 -12.34 -12.23
N TYR A 160 9.08 -12.20 -11.34
CA TYR A 160 10.15 -11.19 -11.44
C TYR A 160 11.40 -11.74 -12.15
N SER A 161 11.43 -13.01 -12.54
CA SER A 161 12.58 -13.64 -13.21
C SER A 161 12.99 -12.94 -14.52
N ARG A 162 12.02 -12.33 -15.22
CA ARG A 162 12.25 -11.59 -16.47
C ARG A 162 12.49 -10.09 -16.25
N MET A 163 12.15 -9.55 -15.07
CA MET A 163 12.34 -8.13 -14.76
C MET A 163 13.80 -7.77 -14.43
N LEU A 164 14.63 -8.76 -14.12
CA LEU A 164 16.05 -8.60 -13.80
C LEU A 164 16.91 -8.12 -14.98
N VAL A 165 16.38 -8.09 -16.19
CA VAL A 165 17.09 -7.55 -17.36
C VAL A 165 16.97 -6.02 -17.46
N TYR A 166 16.11 -5.40 -16.66
CA TYR A 166 16.02 -3.96 -16.63
C TYR A 166 17.12 -3.40 -15.72
N VAL A 167 18.29 -3.13 -16.33
CA VAL A 167 19.28 -2.24 -15.72
C VAL A 167 18.57 -0.92 -15.51
N SER A 168 18.40 -0.48 -14.26
CA SER A 168 17.70 0.78 -14.00
C SER A 168 18.49 1.91 -14.66
N GLU A 169 17.82 2.88 -15.27
CA GLU A 169 18.45 4.08 -15.84
C GLU A 169 19.42 4.74 -14.84
N ILE A 170 19.14 4.58 -13.55
CA ILE A 170 20.00 5.04 -12.45
C ILE A 170 21.33 4.27 -12.40
N ASP A 171 21.34 2.97 -12.69
CA ASP A 171 22.57 2.17 -12.69
C ASP A 171 23.40 2.43 -13.94
N GLU A 172 22.75 2.72 -15.07
CA GLU A 172 23.44 3.22 -16.27
C GLU A 172 24.09 4.58 -15.99
N LEU A 173 23.35 5.53 -15.41
CA LEU A 173 23.85 6.84 -15.00
C LEU A 173 25.00 6.75 -13.99
N LYS A 174 24.93 5.84 -13.02
CA LYS A 174 26.04 5.59 -12.08
C LYS A 174 27.27 5.06 -12.77
N ASN A 175 27.09 4.14 -13.73
CA ASN A 175 28.20 3.57 -14.47
C ASN A 175 28.86 4.59 -15.41
N GLU A 176 28.05 5.45 -16.03
CA GLU A 176 28.57 6.57 -16.84
C GLU A 176 29.29 7.60 -15.96
N ASN A 177 28.74 7.98 -14.81
CA ASN A 177 29.41 8.86 -13.86
C ASN A 177 30.76 8.30 -13.38
N LYS A 178 30.86 6.99 -13.11
CA LYS A 178 32.13 6.34 -12.77
C LYS A 178 33.16 6.41 -13.93
N LYS A 179 32.69 6.28 -15.18
CA LYS A 179 33.57 6.44 -16.37
C LYS A 179 34.07 7.88 -16.46
N ILE A 180 33.19 8.87 -16.34
CA ILE A 180 33.51 10.29 -16.35
C ILE A 180 34.52 10.64 -15.24
N GLU A 181 34.31 10.13 -14.03
CA GLU A 181 35.24 10.34 -12.91
C GLU A 181 36.64 9.76 -13.21
N LYS A 182 36.70 8.60 -13.84
CA LYS A 182 37.98 7.98 -14.24
C LYS A 182 38.69 8.79 -15.32
N GLU A 183 37.97 9.29 -16.31
CA GLU A 183 38.51 10.15 -17.36
C GLU A 183 39.01 11.50 -16.79
N LEU A 184 38.26 12.13 -15.90
CA LEU A 184 38.70 13.34 -15.22
C LEU A 184 39.97 13.14 -14.37
N LYS A 185 40.12 11.98 -13.72
CA LYS A 185 41.37 11.62 -13.02
C LYS A 185 42.53 11.47 -13.98
N ASN A 186 42.32 10.88 -15.16
CA ASN A 186 43.34 10.74 -16.18
C ASN A 186 43.79 12.10 -16.76
N ILE A 187 42.83 12.95 -17.13
CA ILE A 187 43.08 14.31 -17.61
C ILE A 187 43.89 15.11 -16.58
N ASN A 188 43.49 15.05 -15.30
CA ASN A 188 44.20 15.73 -14.23
C ASN A 188 45.66 15.24 -14.10
N LYS A 189 45.90 13.96 -14.34
CA LYS A 189 47.26 13.38 -14.35
C LYS A 189 48.09 13.88 -15.53
N GLU A 190 47.50 13.96 -16.71
CA GLU A 190 48.17 14.48 -17.91
C GLU A 190 48.46 15.97 -17.76
N VAL A 191 47.52 16.77 -17.26
CA VAL A 191 47.77 18.22 -16.99
C VAL A 191 48.88 18.44 -15.99
N LYS A 192 48.98 17.59 -14.96
CA LYS A 192 50.11 17.65 -14.01
C LYS A 192 51.45 17.29 -14.68
N ASN A 193 51.46 16.29 -15.56
CA ASN A 193 52.64 15.91 -16.29
C ASN A 193 53.12 17.02 -17.26
N ILE A 194 52.20 17.64 -17.98
CA ILE A 194 52.48 18.77 -18.88
C ILE A 194 53.09 19.95 -18.09
N ARG A 195 52.49 20.27 -16.92
CA ARG A 195 53.06 21.33 -16.05
C ARG A 195 54.47 21.02 -15.55
N ALA A 196 54.75 19.74 -15.27
CA ALA A 196 56.09 19.33 -14.82
C ALA A 196 57.14 19.33 -15.92
N THR A 197 56.71 19.30 -17.19
CA THR A 197 57.64 19.37 -18.35
C THR A 197 57.96 20.82 -18.79
N TRP A 198 57.19 21.80 -18.30
CA TRP A 198 57.38 23.22 -18.66
C TRP A 198 58.06 24.03 -17.54
N CYS A 199 58.40 23.40 -16.42
CA CYS A 199 59.27 23.94 -15.35
C CYS A 199 60.67 23.30 -15.40
#